data_54d0c00b1a631caebea0d74a4765193a
#
_entry.id   54d0c00b1a631caebea0d74a4765193a
#
_cell.length_a   1.000
_cell.length_b   1.000
_cell.length_c   1.000
_cell.angle_alpha   90.00
_cell.angle_beta   90.00
_cell.angle_gamma   90.00
#
_symmetry.space_group_name_H-M   'P 1'
#
loop_
_entity.id
_entity.type
_entity.pdbx_description
1 polymer ?
#
loop_
_entity_poly.entity_id
_entity_poly.type
_entity_poly.pdbx_seq_one_letter_code
_entity_poly.pdbx_strand_id
1 'polypeptide(L)'
;TLSLHDALPISQVICVILLVILVFPLYLMVEKSLAVNGLGNYTKVFEYFNLLPNIITSIIVVGGTLIVVSIVVSMAAYAFSKLEFPHKQAVYYLILTGMMIPTSALIFPLYQIVRGLHLNNTGWSLVFPYATASACFNLMVLTNYYNALPDELIDAAKIDGANKWTTFIQIMLPIAKPGLVFVLIQTFLSAWNELQMAIIFVNDTSKQPLSVVPLRFAQTTSSSGFTINNLFAACIICLLPIAVFYIFASRQLMAGLTAGAVKG
;
A
#
# COMPACT_ATOMS: atom_id res chain seq x y z
N THR A 1 36.62 1.42 -22.25
CA THR A 1 36.05 0.72 -21.10
C THR A 1 36.33 1.54 -19.85
N LEU A 2 35.33 2.26 -19.34
CA LEU A 2 35.44 2.97 -18.06
C LEU A 2 35.79 1.94 -16.96
N SER A 3 36.86 2.20 -16.22
CA SER A 3 37.24 1.35 -15.11
C SER A 3 36.19 1.46 -14.00
N LEU A 4 36.00 0.42 -13.19
CA LEU A 4 35.07 0.44 -12.07
C LEU A 4 35.34 1.62 -11.12
N HIS A 5 36.60 2.06 -11.03
CA HIS A 5 37.06 3.19 -10.23
C HIS A 5 36.58 4.57 -10.77
N ASP A 6 36.37 4.69 -12.07
CA ASP A 6 35.91 5.93 -12.70
C ASP A 6 34.36 5.99 -12.72
N ALA A 7 33.70 4.85 -12.70
CA ALA A 7 32.22 4.76 -12.68
C ALA A 7 31.62 5.14 -11.32
N LEU A 8 32.33 4.87 -10.21
CA LEU A 8 31.86 5.15 -8.85
C LEU A 8 31.60 6.64 -8.59
N PRO A 9 32.51 7.59 -8.88
CA PRO A 9 32.25 9.01 -8.66
C PRO A 9 31.13 9.56 -9.57
N ILE A 10 31.02 9.07 -10.81
CA ILE A 10 29.96 9.48 -11.74
C ILE A 10 28.60 9.03 -11.21
N SER A 11 28.48 7.78 -10.77
CA SER A 11 27.22 7.27 -10.18
C SER A 11 26.83 8.01 -8.91
N GLN A 12 27.78 8.37 -8.05
CA GLN A 12 27.53 9.18 -6.85
C GLN A 12 27.01 10.58 -7.20
N VAL A 13 27.61 11.26 -8.17
CA VAL A 13 27.16 12.58 -8.63
C VAL A 13 25.73 12.50 -9.18
N ILE A 14 25.43 11.51 -10.00
CA ILE A 14 24.07 11.29 -10.52
C ILE A 14 23.08 11.04 -9.38
N CYS A 15 23.44 10.19 -8.40
CA CYS A 15 22.58 9.93 -7.23
C CYS A 15 22.33 11.19 -6.41
N VAL A 16 23.33 12.04 -6.20
CA VAL A 16 23.17 13.33 -5.48
C VAL A 16 22.26 14.27 -6.25
N ILE A 17 22.43 14.40 -7.56
CA ILE A 17 21.55 15.24 -8.40
C ILE A 17 20.11 14.74 -8.32
N LEU A 18 19.88 13.44 -8.46
CA LEU A 18 18.56 12.85 -8.34
C LEU A 18 17.96 13.06 -6.93
N LEU A 19 18.76 12.90 -5.89
CA LEU A 19 18.33 13.17 -4.51
C LEU A 19 17.87 14.61 -4.34
N VAL A 20 18.64 15.59 -4.83
CA VAL A 20 18.27 17.01 -4.76
C VAL A 20 16.96 17.27 -5.50
N ILE A 21 16.81 16.74 -6.73
CA ILE A 21 15.58 16.89 -7.53
C ILE A 21 14.38 16.29 -6.82
N LEU A 22 14.51 15.13 -6.18
CA LEU A 22 13.41 14.43 -5.50
C LEU A 22 13.06 15.07 -4.13
N VAL A 23 14.05 15.58 -3.40
CA VAL A 23 13.85 16.21 -2.08
C VAL A 23 13.36 17.65 -2.21
N PHE A 24 13.71 18.35 -3.30
CA PHE A 24 13.35 19.76 -3.50
C PHE A 24 11.84 20.04 -3.39
N PRO A 25 10.92 19.28 -4.01
CA PRO A 25 9.48 19.50 -3.82
C PRO A 25 9.02 19.31 -2.37
N LEU A 26 9.61 18.34 -1.66
CA LEU A 26 9.30 18.12 -0.24
C LEU A 26 9.78 19.29 0.63
N TYR A 27 10.97 19.81 0.35
CA TYR A 27 11.49 21.01 1.00
C TYR A 27 10.56 22.20 0.77
N LEU A 28 10.15 22.46 -0.48
CA LEU A 28 9.20 23.53 -0.81
C LEU A 28 7.87 23.34 -0.09
N MET A 29 7.37 22.12 0.01
CA MET A 29 6.13 21.82 0.70
C MET A 29 6.22 22.18 2.19
N VAL A 30 7.34 21.84 2.85
CA VAL A 30 7.58 22.22 4.26
C VAL A 30 7.73 23.74 4.40
N GLU A 31 8.55 24.39 3.55
CA GLU A 31 8.74 25.83 3.57
C GLU A 31 7.41 26.58 3.40
N LYS A 32 6.61 26.21 2.39
CA LYS A 32 5.30 26.85 2.14
C LYS A 32 4.28 26.56 3.23
N SER A 33 4.31 25.39 3.85
CA SER A 33 3.43 25.06 4.97
C SER A 33 3.67 25.95 6.21
N LEU A 34 4.89 26.43 6.37
CA LEU A 34 5.30 27.31 7.47
C LEU A 34 5.32 28.81 7.07
N ALA A 35 5.13 29.15 5.79
CA ALA A 35 5.15 30.52 5.33
C ALA A 35 3.96 31.33 5.89
N VAL A 36 4.18 32.62 6.13
CA VAL A 36 3.22 33.63 6.59
C VAL A 36 2.79 33.44 8.05
N ASN A 37 2.09 32.34 8.40
CA ASN A 37 1.54 32.13 9.75
C ASN A 37 2.28 31.06 10.57
N GLY A 38 3.38 30.48 10.05
CA GLY A 38 4.12 29.44 10.74
C GLY A 38 3.23 28.23 11.11
N LEU A 39 3.29 27.81 12.37
CA LEU A 39 2.45 26.73 12.89
C LEU A 39 0.96 27.05 12.92
N GLY A 40 0.57 28.33 12.81
CA GLY A 40 -0.84 28.74 12.70
C GLY A 40 -1.53 28.20 11.44
N ASN A 41 -0.78 27.82 10.40
CA ASN A 41 -1.36 27.13 9.24
C ASN A 41 -1.86 25.71 9.60
N TYR A 42 -1.15 25.02 10.48
CA TYR A 42 -1.55 23.68 10.96
C TYR A 42 -2.73 23.77 11.93
N THR A 43 -2.75 24.73 12.85
CA THR A 43 -3.90 24.91 13.75
C THR A 43 -5.18 25.19 12.98
N LYS A 44 -5.13 26.04 11.94
CA LYS A 44 -6.26 26.29 11.05
C LYS A 44 -6.76 25.02 10.35
N VAL A 45 -5.86 24.11 9.97
CA VAL A 45 -6.25 22.83 9.36
C VAL A 45 -7.06 21.99 10.35
N PHE A 46 -6.63 21.93 11.62
CA PHE A 46 -7.34 21.17 12.67
C PHE A 46 -8.63 21.86 13.13
N GLU A 47 -8.68 23.18 13.17
CA GLU A 47 -9.88 23.94 13.55
C GLU A 47 -11.00 23.83 12.51
N TYR A 48 -10.62 23.91 11.22
CA TYR A 48 -11.59 23.86 10.13
C TYR A 48 -12.09 22.47 9.80
N PHE A 49 -11.19 21.49 9.84
CA PHE A 49 -11.55 20.09 9.65
C PHE A 49 -11.23 19.34 10.94
N ASN A 50 -12.26 18.77 11.57
CA ASN A 50 -12.02 17.76 12.59
C ASN A 50 -11.38 16.53 11.89
N LEU A 51 -10.05 16.47 11.86
CA LEU A 51 -9.30 15.42 11.17
C LEU A 51 -9.35 14.07 11.87
N LEU A 52 -9.72 14.03 13.13
CA LEU A 52 -9.71 12.79 13.93
C LEU A 52 -10.57 11.67 13.33
N PRO A 53 -11.81 11.92 12.88
CA PRO A 53 -12.59 10.89 12.19
C PRO A 53 -11.90 10.39 10.91
N ASN A 54 -11.30 11.28 10.12
CA ASN A 54 -10.59 10.91 8.88
C ASN A 54 -9.35 10.05 9.15
N ILE A 55 -8.59 10.35 10.22
CA ILE A 55 -7.46 9.54 10.66
C ILE A 55 -7.94 8.15 11.10
N ILE A 56 -8.98 8.08 11.92
CA ILE A 56 -9.57 6.81 12.38
C ILE A 56 -10.06 6.00 11.18
N THR A 57 -10.78 6.63 10.25
CA THR A 57 -11.23 5.96 9.03
C THR A 57 -10.05 5.41 8.21
N SER A 58 -8.98 6.19 8.04
CA SER A 58 -7.78 5.70 7.35
C SER A 58 -7.18 4.47 8.02
N ILE A 59 -7.07 4.48 9.35
CA ILE A 59 -6.55 3.35 10.12
C ILE A 59 -7.43 2.11 9.95
N ILE A 60 -8.75 2.28 10.01
CA ILE A 60 -9.72 1.18 9.85
C ILE A 60 -9.67 0.62 8.43
N VAL A 61 -9.69 1.50 7.41
CA VAL A 61 -9.69 1.08 6.00
C VAL A 61 -8.37 0.39 5.65
N VAL A 62 -7.24 1.01 5.97
CA VAL A 62 -5.92 0.44 5.65
C VAL A 62 -5.69 -0.83 6.48
N GLY A 63 -5.96 -0.79 7.79
CA GLY A 63 -5.82 -1.95 8.66
C GLY A 63 -6.69 -3.13 8.22
N GLY A 64 -7.97 -2.87 7.89
CA GLY A 64 -8.87 -3.87 7.34
C GLY A 64 -8.38 -4.45 6.01
N THR A 65 -7.89 -3.60 5.11
CA THR A 65 -7.29 -4.04 3.83
C THR A 65 -6.07 -4.94 4.06
N LEU A 66 -5.16 -4.56 4.96
CA LEU A 66 -3.99 -5.35 5.30
C LEU A 66 -4.37 -6.73 5.88
N ILE A 67 -5.37 -6.80 6.74
CA ILE A 67 -5.87 -8.07 7.31
C ILE A 67 -6.45 -8.96 6.21
N VAL A 68 -7.32 -8.43 5.35
CA VAL A 68 -7.93 -9.20 4.26
C VAL A 68 -6.84 -9.71 3.31
N VAL A 69 -5.90 -8.85 2.89
CA VAL A 69 -4.81 -9.24 1.99
C VAL A 69 -3.89 -10.26 2.64
N SER A 70 -3.49 -10.09 3.92
CA SER A 70 -2.62 -11.04 4.59
C SER A 70 -3.24 -12.43 4.70
N ILE A 71 -4.54 -12.54 4.94
CA ILE A 71 -5.23 -13.83 5.01
C ILE A 71 -5.44 -14.43 3.63
N VAL A 72 -6.14 -13.69 2.75
CA VAL A 72 -6.59 -14.24 1.46
C VAL A 72 -5.41 -14.50 0.52
N VAL A 73 -4.52 -13.52 0.39
CA VAL A 73 -3.40 -13.62 -0.56
C VAL A 73 -2.35 -14.62 -0.10
N SER A 74 -2.04 -14.69 1.22
CA SER A 74 -1.05 -15.67 1.69
C SER A 74 -1.54 -17.10 1.54
N MET A 75 -2.82 -17.37 1.81
CA MET A 75 -3.42 -18.69 1.60
C MET A 75 -3.46 -19.06 0.11
N ALA A 76 -3.90 -18.14 -0.74
CA ALA A 76 -3.95 -18.35 -2.18
C ALA A 76 -2.55 -18.57 -2.77
N ALA A 77 -1.57 -17.75 -2.39
CA ALA A 77 -0.19 -17.88 -2.84
C ALA A 77 0.44 -19.22 -2.43
N TYR A 78 0.22 -19.67 -1.20
CA TYR A 78 0.63 -20.99 -0.76
C TYR A 78 -0.03 -22.10 -1.58
N ALA A 79 -1.35 -22.01 -1.82
CA ALA A 79 -2.08 -23.00 -2.60
C ALA A 79 -1.56 -23.06 -4.05
N PHE A 80 -1.39 -21.92 -4.72
CA PHE A 80 -0.86 -21.85 -6.08
C PHE A 80 0.60 -22.24 -6.19
N SER A 81 1.39 -22.10 -5.16
CA SER A 81 2.80 -22.51 -5.16
C SER A 81 2.94 -24.02 -4.85
N LYS A 82 2.40 -24.45 -3.72
CA LYS A 82 2.79 -25.70 -3.05
C LYS A 82 1.73 -26.81 -3.08
N LEU A 83 0.48 -26.50 -3.44
CA LEU A 83 -0.56 -27.53 -3.54
C LEU A 83 -0.80 -27.93 -5.00
N GLU A 84 -1.20 -29.18 -5.20
CA GLU A 84 -1.64 -29.70 -6.48
C GLU A 84 -3.17 -29.78 -6.50
N PHE A 85 -3.79 -29.19 -7.53
CA PHE A 85 -5.22 -29.25 -7.79
C PHE A 85 -5.50 -29.07 -9.30
N PRO A 86 -6.67 -29.56 -9.79
CA PRO A 86 -7.02 -29.45 -11.19
C PRO A 86 -7.01 -28.02 -11.70
N HIS A 87 -6.50 -27.80 -12.90
CA HIS A 87 -6.46 -26.50 -13.58
C HIS A 87 -5.72 -25.38 -12.83
N LYS A 88 -4.85 -25.70 -11.88
CA LYS A 88 -4.07 -24.77 -11.05
C LYS A 88 -3.47 -23.61 -11.88
N GLN A 89 -2.75 -23.93 -12.95
CA GLN A 89 -2.10 -22.92 -13.78
C GLN A 89 -3.10 -22.04 -14.53
N ALA A 90 -4.17 -22.63 -15.07
CA ALA A 90 -5.19 -21.87 -15.78
C ALA A 90 -5.91 -20.87 -14.86
N VAL A 91 -6.27 -21.31 -13.65
CA VAL A 91 -6.88 -20.42 -12.63
C VAL A 91 -5.91 -19.34 -12.18
N TYR A 92 -4.64 -19.68 -11.95
CA TYR A 92 -3.61 -18.70 -11.57
C TYR A 92 -3.45 -17.62 -12.63
N TYR A 93 -3.25 -18.00 -13.89
CA TYR A 93 -3.10 -17.03 -14.97
C TYR A 93 -4.38 -16.22 -15.21
N LEU A 94 -5.56 -16.83 -15.08
CA LEU A 94 -6.83 -16.11 -15.16
C LEU A 94 -6.91 -14.99 -14.10
N ILE A 95 -6.52 -15.27 -12.86
CA ILE A 95 -6.48 -14.22 -11.81
C ILE A 95 -5.47 -13.15 -12.18
N LEU A 96 -4.29 -13.50 -12.68
CA LEU A 96 -3.27 -12.52 -13.05
C LEU A 96 -3.68 -11.63 -14.22
N THR A 97 -4.59 -12.07 -15.11
CA THR A 97 -5.14 -11.17 -16.15
C THR A 97 -5.86 -9.96 -15.56
N GLY A 98 -6.32 -10.06 -14.30
CA GLY A 98 -6.88 -8.92 -13.57
C GLY A 98 -5.93 -7.72 -13.43
N MET A 99 -4.62 -7.94 -13.47
CA MET A 99 -3.63 -6.85 -13.47
C MET A 99 -3.65 -5.99 -14.74
N MET A 100 -4.18 -6.54 -15.85
CA MET A 100 -4.28 -5.80 -17.12
C MET A 100 -5.46 -4.83 -17.13
N ILE A 101 -6.39 -4.96 -16.18
CA ILE A 101 -7.56 -4.11 -16.09
C ILE A 101 -7.18 -2.87 -15.26
N PRO A 102 -7.24 -1.65 -15.83
CA PRO A 102 -6.96 -0.45 -15.08
C PRO A 102 -7.97 -0.27 -13.95
N THR A 103 -7.49 0.04 -12.75
CA THR A 103 -8.33 0.21 -11.56
C THR A 103 -9.44 1.23 -11.76
N SER A 104 -9.16 2.30 -12.53
CA SER A 104 -10.13 3.33 -12.88
C SER A 104 -11.35 2.79 -13.64
N ALA A 105 -11.18 1.76 -14.47
CA ALA A 105 -12.29 1.12 -15.18
C ALA A 105 -13.19 0.28 -14.24
N LEU A 106 -12.63 -0.19 -13.12
CA LEU A 106 -13.34 -1.00 -12.13
C LEU A 106 -14.15 -0.16 -11.13
N ILE A 107 -13.94 1.14 -11.04
CA ILE A 107 -14.57 2.00 -10.03
C ILE A 107 -16.10 1.88 -10.09
N PHE A 108 -16.68 2.01 -11.28
CA PHE A 108 -18.14 1.97 -11.43
C PHE A 108 -18.73 0.59 -11.10
N PRO A 109 -18.25 -0.54 -11.64
CA PRO A 109 -18.70 -1.87 -11.23
C PRO A 109 -18.57 -2.14 -9.74
N LEU A 110 -17.42 -1.77 -9.12
CA LEU A 110 -17.20 -1.92 -7.69
C LEU A 110 -18.18 -1.07 -6.86
N TYR A 111 -18.44 0.16 -7.28
CA TYR A 111 -19.45 1.01 -6.64
C TYR A 111 -20.84 0.37 -6.66
N GLN A 112 -21.24 -0.24 -7.77
CA GLN A 112 -22.52 -0.94 -7.89
C GLN A 112 -22.61 -2.12 -6.90
N ILE A 113 -21.52 -2.89 -6.78
CA ILE A 113 -21.44 -4.01 -5.83
C ILE A 113 -21.54 -3.49 -4.39
N VAL A 114 -20.74 -2.48 -4.03
CA VAL A 114 -20.72 -1.87 -2.68
C VAL A 114 -22.10 -1.32 -2.33
N ARG A 115 -22.77 -0.67 -3.30
CA ARG A 115 -24.13 -0.16 -3.13
C ARG A 115 -25.15 -1.29 -2.94
N GLY A 116 -25.05 -2.35 -3.73
CA GLY A 116 -25.92 -3.53 -3.63
C GLY A 116 -25.79 -4.26 -2.28
N LEU A 117 -24.61 -4.21 -1.68
CA LEU A 117 -24.33 -4.76 -0.36
C LEU A 117 -24.68 -3.79 0.80
N HIS A 118 -25.22 -2.61 0.52
CA HIS A 118 -25.54 -1.57 1.51
C HIS A 118 -24.34 -1.12 2.36
N LEU A 119 -23.12 -1.15 1.79
CA LEU A 119 -21.88 -0.77 2.47
C LEU A 119 -21.47 0.69 2.27
N ASN A 120 -22.23 1.47 1.50
CA ASN A 120 -21.94 2.88 1.18
C ASN A 120 -21.75 3.71 2.45
N ASN A 121 -20.83 4.68 2.39
CA ASN A 121 -20.52 5.55 3.53
C ASN A 121 -20.02 4.81 4.77
N THR A 122 -19.39 3.66 4.61
CA THR A 122 -18.72 2.92 5.69
C THR A 122 -17.27 2.67 5.31
N GLY A 123 -16.38 2.39 6.28
CA GLY A 123 -15.01 1.97 5.99
C GLY A 123 -14.93 0.70 5.14
N TRP A 124 -15.89 -0.20 5.29
CA TRP A 124 -15.97 -1.45 4.51
C TRP A 124 -16.20 -1.23 3.01
N SER A 125 -16.81 -0.08 2.63
CA SER A 125 -16.96 0.29 1.22
C SER A 125 -15.62 0.42 0.50
N LEU A 126 -14.53 0.63 1.22
CA LEU A 126 -13.18 0.80 0.70
C LEU A 126 -12.29 -0.41 0.93
N VAL A 127 -12.45 -1.13 2.06
CA VAL A 127 -11.59 -2.27 2.44
C VAL A 127 -11.57 -3.35 1.37
N PHE A 128 -12.73 -3.84 0.94
CA PHE A 128 -12.80 -4.91 -0.06
C PHE A 128 -12.33 -4.47 -1.45
N PRO A 129 -12.73 -3.30 -1.99
CA PRO A 129 -12.20 -2.79 -3.25
C PRO A 129 -10.68 -2.61 -3.24
N TYR A 130 -10.10 -2.07 -2.17
CA TYR A 130 -8.65 -1.87 -2.06
C TYR A 130 -7.91 -3.22 -1.98
N ALA A 131 -8.44 -4.18 -1.21
CA ALA A 131 -7.88 -5.52 -1.15
C ALA A 131 -7.91 -6.20 -2.52
N THR A 132 -9.03 -6.08 -3.25
CA THR A 132 -9.18 -6.66 -4.59
C THR A 132 -8.24 -6.01 -5.60
N ALA A 133 -8.11 -4.68 -5.59
CA ALA A 133 -7.24 -3.94 -6.51
C ALA A 133 -5.76 -4.33 -6.35
N SER A 134 -5.32 -4.67 -5.13
CA SER A 134 -3.95 -5.10 -4.84
C SER A 134 -3.73 -6.61 -4.95
N ALA A 135 -4.80 -7.42 -4.96
CA ALA A 135 -4.71 -8.87 -4.79
C ALA A 135 -3.89 -9.57 -5.89
N CYS A 136 -4.09 -9.21 -7.16
CA CYS A 136 -3.43 -9.90 -8.27
C CYS A 136 -1.90 -9.73 -8.22
N PHE A 137 -1.42 -8.51 -8.02
CA PHE A 137 0.01 -8.23 -7.90
C PHE A 137 0.61 -8.92 -6.67
N ASN A 138 -0.05 -8.80 -5.53
CA ASN A 138 0.39 -9.39 -4.28
C ASN A 138 0.41 -10.94 -4.34
N LEU A 139 -0.59 -11.53 -5.01
CA LEU A 139 -0.62 -12.97 -5.27
C LEU A 139 0.59 -13.42 -6.10
N MET A 140 0.89 -12.70 -7.17
CA MET A 140 2.05 -13.01 -8.01
C MET A 140 3.36 -12.95 -7.21
N VAL A 141 3.57 -11.87 -6.47
CA VAL A 141 4.79 -11.68 -5.68
C VAL A 141 4.96 -12.78 -4.63
N LEU A 142 3.89 -13.05 -3.86
CA LEU A 142 3.97 -14.00 -2.77
C LEU A 142 4.03 -15.46 -3.26
N THR A 143 3.38 -15.78 -4.39
CA THR A 143 3.50 -17.08 -5.05
C THR A 143 4.94 -17.32 -5.51
N ASN A 144 5.58 -16.31 -6.12
CA ASN A 144 6.99 -16.40 -6.52
C ASN A 144 7.92 -16.58 -5.31
N TYR A 145 7.60 -15.92 -4.19
CA TYR A 145 8.35 -16.11 -2.96
C TYR A 145 8.24 -17.54 -2.43
N TYR A 146 7.02 -18.11 -2.35
CA TYR A 146 6.82 -19.49 -1.96
C TYR A 146 7.48 -20.49 -2.94
N ASN A 147 7.45 -20.22 -4.24
CA ASN A 147 8.12 -21.07 -5.25
C ASN A 147 9.64 -21.14 -5.05
N ALA A 148 10.24 -20.08 -4.49
CA ALA A 148 11.66 -20.04 -4.20
C ALA A 148 12.07 -20.85 -2.95
N LEU A 149 11.11 -21.26 -2.11
CA LEU A 149 11.36 -22.07 -0.93
C LEU A 149 11.49 -23.57 -1.33
N PRO A 150 12.45 -24.30 -0.70
CA PRO A 150 12.65 -25.72 -0.97
C PRO A 150 11.40 -26.56 -0.66
N ASP A 151 11.10 -27.54 -1.51
CA ASP A 151 9.95 -28.45 -1.32
C ASP A 151 10.21 -29.50 -0.23
N GLU A 152 11.48 -29.74 0.11
CA GLU A 152 11.92 -30.60 1.20
C GLU A 152 11.33 -30.19 2.56
N LEU A 153 11.03 -28.90 2.75
CA LEU A 153 10.33 -28.39 3.95
C LEU A 153 8.93 -29.00 4.10
N ILE A 154 8.24 -29.19 2.98
CA ILE A 154 6.90 -29.78 2.96
C ILE A 154 6.98 -31.29 3.18
N ASP A 155 7.99 -31.94 2.58
CA ASP A 155 8.17 -33.38 2.71
C ASP A 155 8.60 -33.76 4.14
N ALA A 156 9.47 -32.98 4.77
CA ALA A 156 9.78 -33.11 6.20
C ALA A 156 8.52 -32.97 7.07
N ALA A 157 7.70 -31.93 6.81
CA ALA A 157 6.44 -31.73 7.52
C ALA A 157 5.46 -32.92 7.38
N LYS A 158 5.38 -33.52 6.20
CA LYS A 158 4.55 -34.73 5.98
C LYS A 158 5.07 -35.94 6.78
N ILE A 159 6.40 -36.14 6.86
CA ILE A 159 7.02 -37.20 7.65
C ILE A 159 6.68 -37.02 9.14
N ASP A 160 6.67 -35.76 9.63
CA ASP A 160 6.29 -35.41 11.01
C ASP A 160 4.75 -35.46 11.24
N GLY A 161 3.97 -35.89 10.25
CA GLY A 161 2.52 -36.05 10.35
C GLY A 161 1.71 -34.73 10.27
N ALA A 162 2.34 -33.63 9.85
CA ALA A 162 1.65 -32.37 9.69
C ALA A 162 0.67 -32.40 8.49
N ASN A 163 -0.55 -31.93 8.71
CA ASN A 163 -1.52 -31.72 7.64
C ASN A 163 -1.21 -30.43 6.86
N LYS A 164 -1.83 -30.24 5.69
CA LYS A 164 -1.59 -29.07 4.81
C LYS A 164 -1.78 -27.72 5.52
N TRP A 165 -2.72 -27.64 6.45
CA TRP A 165 -3.03 -26.43 7.20
C TRP A 165 -1.95 -26.13 8.26
N THR A 166 -1.53 -27.16 9.00
CA THR A 166 -0.42 -27.08 9.94
C THR A 166 0.88 -26.69 9.25
N THR A 167 1.18 -27.33 8.11
CA THR A 167 2.33 -26.99 7.26
C THR A 167 2.30 -25.52 6.82
N PHE A 168 1.13 -25.03 6.38
CA PHE A 168 0.98 -23.62 6.01
C PHE A 168 1.27 -22.69 7.17
N ILE A 169 0.54 -22.83 8.31
CA ILE A 169 0.59 -21.86 9.41
C ILE A 169 1.92 -21.93 10.17
N GLN A 170 2.42 -23.14 10.45
CA GLN A 170 3.54 -23.31 11.37
C GLN A 170 4.90 -23.32 10.68
N ILE A 171 4.95 -23.62 9.38
CA ILE A 171 6.22 -23.76 8.65
C ILE A 171 6.32 -22.72 7.54
N MET A 172 5.39 -22.77 6.57
CA MET A 172 5.54 -21.99 5.36
C MET A 172 5.29 -20.49 5.56
N LEU A 173 4.27 -20.12 6.33
CA LEU A 173 3.93 -18.72 6.59
C LEU A 173 5.02 -17.98 7.40
N PRO A 174 5.60 -18.57 8.48
CA PRO A 174 6.73 -17.97 9.19
C PRO A 174 7.97 -17.79 8.32
N ILE A 175 8.31 -18.78 7.48
CA ILE A 175 9.46 -18.70 6.57
C ILE A 175 9.21 -17.66 5.48
N ALA A 176 7.96 -17.54 4.99
CA ALA A 176 7.59 -16.55 3.99
C ALA A 176 7.36 -15.13 4.56
N LYS A 177 7.57 -14.91 5.86
CA LYS A 177 7.39 -13.61 6.52
C LYS A 177 8.03 -12.44 5.78
N PRO A 178 9.27 -12.50 5.23
CA PRO A 178 9.84 -11.38 4.49
C PRO A 178 9.03 -11.03 3.22
N GLY A 179 8.59 -12.03 2.48
CA GLY A 179 7.73 -11.84 1.30
C GLY A 179 6.35 -11.28 1.66
N LEU A 180 5.74 -11.78 2.75
CA LEU A 180 4.48 -11.25 3.26
C LEU A 180 4.62 -9.80 3.72
N VAL A 181 5.68 -9.45 4.42
CA VAL A 181 5.95 -8.07 4.84
C VAL A 181 6.07 -7.14 3.64
N PHE A 182 6.76 -7.55 2.57
CA PHE A 182 6.82 -6.78 1.33
C PHE A 182 5.43 -6.50 0.76
N VAL A 183 4.60 -7.54 0.64
CA VAL A 183 3.21 -7.44 0.16
C VAL A 183 2.38 -6.49 1.03
N LEU A 184 2.52 -6.57 2.35
CA LEU A 184 1.80 -5.70 3.28
C LEU A 184 2.24 -4.24 3.17
N ILE A 185 3.54 -3.98 2.98
CA ILE A 185 4.03 -2.61 2.77
C ILE A 185 3.48 -2.03 1.47
N GLN A 186 3.51 -2.81 0.39
CA GLN A 186 2.96 -2.38 -0.89
C GLN A 186 1.45 -2.10 -0.80
N THR A 187 0.72 -2.96 -0.10
CA THR A 187 -0.73 -2.79 0.15
C THR A 187 -1.00 -1.53 0.99
N PHE A 188 -0.20 -1.30 2.03
CA PHE A 188 -0.31 -0.09 2.85
C PHE A 188 -0.15 1.18 2.01
N LEU A 189 0.92 1.26 1.21
CA LEU A 189 1.18 2.43 0.38
C LEU A 189 0.07 2.66 -0.64
N SER A 190 -0.42 1.60 -1.28
CA SER A 190 -1.52 1.70 -2.25
C SER A 190 -2.83 2.15 -1.60
N ALA A 191 -3.22 1.55 -0.47
CA ALA A 191 -4.46 1.86 0.23
C ALA A 191 -4.44 3.24 0.91
N TRP A 192 -3.28 3.65 1.46
CA TRP A 192 -3.14 4.95 2.10
C TRP A 192 -3.24 6.12 1.11
N ASN A 193 -2.69 5.95 -0.10
CA ASN A 193 -2.67 6.98 -1.12
C ASN A 193 -3.89 6.95 -2.04
N GLU A 194 -4.79 5.98 -1.87
CA GLU A 194 -5.95 5.86 -2.75
C GLU A 194 -6.93 7.01 -2.50
N LEU A 195 -7.30 7.69 -3.56
CA LEU A 195 -8.14 8.89 -3.53
C LEU A 195 -9.43 8.73 -4.32
N GLN A 196 -9.39 8.08 -5.48
CA GLN A 196 -10.51 8.06 -6.43
C GLN A 196 -11.72 7.30 -5.89
N MET A 197 -11.51 6.08 -5.39
CA MET A 197 -12.58 5.30 -4.78
C MET A 197 -13.06 5.94 -3.47
N ALA A 198 -12.14 6.54 -2.68
CA ALA A 198 -12.49 7.21 -1.44
C ALA A 198 -13.51 8.34 -1.64
N ILE A 199 -13.34 9.14 -2.69
CA ILE A 199 -14.24 10.25 -3.02
C ILE A 199 -15.59 9.73 -3.54
N ILE A 200 -15.57 8.67 -4.35
CA ILE A 200 -16.77 8.18 -5.03
C ILE A 200 -17.64 7.32 -4.12
N PHE A 201 -17.02 6.48 -3.26
CA PHE A 201 -17.74 5.49 -2.44
C PHE A 201 -18.21 6.06 -1.10
N VAL A 202 -17.54 7.13 -0.61
CA VAL A 202 -17.82 7.74 0.68
C VAL A 202 -18.16 9.22 0.49
N ASN A 203 -19.45 9.55 0.55
CA ASN A 203 -19.93 10.92 0.39
C ASN A 203 -19.88 11.73 1.69
N ASP A 204 -19.98 11.06 2.84
CA ASP A 204 -19.91 11.69 4.15
C ASP A 204 -18.45 12.09 4.46
N THR A 205 -18.23 13.38 4.55
CA THR A 205 -16.87 13.94 4.75
C THR A 205 -16.21 13.49 6.05
N SER A 206 -17.00 13.18 7.09
CA SER A 206 -16.47 12.68 8.36
C SER A 206 -16.00 11.23 8.29
N LYS A 207 -16.47 10.47 7.28
CA LYS A 207 -16.15 9.07 7.07
C LYS A 207 -15.14 8.83 5.95
N GLN A 208 -14.70 9.88 5.26
CA GLN A 208 -13.66 9.77 4.25
C GLN A 208 -12.28 9.57 4.89
N PRO A 209 -11.38 8.82 4.26
CA PRO A 209 -10.00 8.68 4.75
C PRO A 209 -9.21 9.99 4.60
N LEU A 210 -8.09 10.06 5.28
CA LEU A 210 -7.22 11.24 5.34
C LEU A 210 -6.69 11.67 3.96
N SER A 211 -6.53 10.74 3.01
CA SER A 211 -6.09 11.02 1.64
C SER A 211 -6.97 12.04 0.89
N VAL A 212 -8.24 12.19 1.28
CA VAL A 212 -9.17 13.14 0.64
C VAL A 212 -9.01 14.56 1.17
N VAL A 213 -8.43 14.76 2.36
CA VAL A 213 -8.35 16.06 3.04
C VAL A 213 -7.62 17.13 2.21
N PRO A 214 -6.46 16.90 1.58
CA PRO A 214 -5.79 17.91 0.76
C PRO A 214 -6.65 18.39 -0.41
N LEU A 215 -7.43 17.51 -1.02
CA LEU A 215 -8.33 17.87 -2.13
C LEU A 215 -9.44 18.83 -1.66
N ARG A 216 -9.99 18.61 -0.47
CA ARG A 216 -11.00 19.49 0.12
C ARG A 216 -10.42 20.90 0.36
N PHE A 217 -9.19 21.00 0.89
CA PHE A 217 -8.52 22.27 1.03
C PHE A 217 -8.31 22.97 -0.31
N ALA A 218 -7.87 22.23 -1.35
CA ALA A 218 -7.70 22.79 -2.68
C ALA A 218 -9.00 23.37 -3.26
N GLN A 219 -10.13 22.72 -3.01
CA GLN A 219 -11.46 23.18 -3.46
C GLN A 219 -12.00 24.38 -2.67
N THR A 220 -11.62 24.50 -1.39
CA THR A 220 -12.16 25.52 -0.47
C THR A 220 -11.34 26.81 -0.48
N THR A 221 -10.11 26.80 -0.99
CA THR A 221 -9.17 27.94 -1.01
C THR A 221 -9.79 29.18 -1.69
N SER A 222 -10.71 28.98 -2.62
CA SER A 222 -11.34 30.09 -3.38
C SER A 222 -12.45 30.82 -2.63
N SER A 223 -13.00 30.26 -1.54
CA SER A 223 -14.25 30.77 -0.92
C SER A 223 -14.17 31.07 0.57
N SER A 224 -13.13 30.65 1.30
CA SER A 224 -13.18 30.61 2.78
C SER A 224 -11.98 31.26 3.49
N GLY A 225 -11.19 32.11 2.84
CA GLY A 225 -10.03 32.76 3.47
C GLY A 225 -8.87 31.81 3.75
N PHE A 226 -8.89 30.60 3.17
CA PHE A 226 -7.76 29.68 3.20
C PHE A 226 -6.71 30.08 2.17
N THR A 227 -5.46 29.94 2.57
CA THR A 227 -4.31 30.19 1.73
C THR A 227 -3.72 28.90 1.22
N ILE A 228 -2.94 28.97 0.16
CA ILE A 228 -2.15 27.84 -0.35
C ILE A 228 -1.26 27.22 0.75
N ASN A 229 -0.86 28.00 1.76
CA ASN A 229 -0.05 27.54 2.88
C ASN A 229 -0.81 26.55 3.79
N ASN A 230 -2.12 26.72 3.95
CA ASN A 230 -2.97 25.78 4.68
C ASN A 230 -3.09 24.45 3.90
N LEU A 231 -3.16 24.49 2.56
CA LEU A 231 -3.14 23.30 1.72
C LEU A 231 -1.82 22.52 1.91
N PHE A 232 -0.68 23.22 1.89
CA PHE A 232 0.61 22.56 2.13
C PHE A 232 0.71 21.97 3.54
N ALA A 233 0.17 22.64 4.56
CA ALA A 233 0.09 22.09 5.91
C ALA A 233 -0.77 20.81 5.97
N ALA A 234 -1.91 20.78 5.27
CA ALA A 234 -2.74 19.58 5.15
C ALA A 234 -1.99 18.43 4.44
N CYS A 235 -1.25 18.73 3.37
CA CYS A 235 -0.41 17.74 2.69
C CYS A 235 0.66 17.15 3.61
N ILE A 236 1.33 17.98 4.42
CA ILE A 236 2.31 17.51 5.42
C ILE A 236 1.65 16.59 6.44
N ILE A 237 0.48 16.94 6.97
CA ILE A 237 -0.25 16.09 7.92
C ILE A 237 -0.54 14.71 7.30
N CYS A 238 -0.96 14.68 6.03
CA CYS A 238 -1.23 13.41 5.33
C CYS A 238 0.04 12.60 5.03
N LEU A 239 1.19 13.27 4.86
CA LEU A 239 2.48 12.63 4.60
C LEU A 239 3.09 12.01 5.86
N LEU A 240 2.86 12.59 7.05
CA LEU A 240 3.49 12.13 8.29
C LEU A 240 3.29 10.64 8.57
N PRO A 241 2.08 10.05 8.49
CA PRO A 241 1.90 8.63 8.75
C PRO A 241 2.65 7.74 7.75
N ILE A 242 2.75 8.17 6.47
CA ILE A 242 3.52 7.44 5.45
C ILE A 242 5.00 7.47 5.80
N ALA A 243 5.53 8.65 6.18
CA ALA A 243 6.93 8.81 6.55
C ALA A 243 7.28 7.96 7.78
N VAL A 244 6.43 7.99 8.81
CA VAL A 244 6.59 7.16 10.02
C VAL A 244 6.57 5.68 9.63
N PHE A 245 5.58 5.24 8.87
CA PHE A 245 5.49 3.86 8.42
C PHE A 245 6.73 3.44 7.62
N TYR A 246 7.21 4.29 6.71
CA TYR A 246 8.39 4.00 5.88
C TYR A 246 9.65 3.84 6.72
N ILE A 247 9.86 4.63 7.77
CA ILE A 247 11.02 4.50 8.67
C ILE A 247 11.08 3.10 9.28
N PHE A 248 9.92 2.56 9.71
CA PHE A 248 9.85 1.22 10.28
C PHE A 248 9.91 0.11 9.22
N ALA A 249 9.34 0.36 8.03
CA ALA A 249 9.21 -0.63 6.98
C ALA A 249 10.44 -0.73 6.06
N SER A 250 11.29 0.31 5.99
CA SER A 250 12.41 0.39 5.04
C SER A 250 13.43 -0.75 5.18
N ARG A 251 13.71 -1.18 6.41
CA ARG A 251 14.62 -2.31 6.68
C ARG A 251 14.07 -3.63 6.14
N GLN A 252 12.78 -3.87 6.32
CA GLN A 252 12.10 -5.07 5.85
C GLN A 252 11.95 -5.09 4.32
N LEU A 253 11.76 -3.92 3.69
CA LEU A 253 11.76 -3.78 2.22
C LEU A 253 13.08 -4.23 1.62
N MET A 254 14.20 -3.76 2.16
CA MET A 254 15.53 -4.14 1.66
C MET A 254 15.80 -5.64 1.85
N ALA A 255 15.42 -6.21 2.99
CA ALA A 255 15.60 -7.64 3.25
C ALA A 255 14.75 -8.52 2.30
N GLY A 256 13.53 -8.08 1.96
CA GLY A 256 12.66 -8.80 1.00
C GLY A 256 13.15 -8.75 -0.44
N LEU A 257 13.69 -7.60 -0.87
CA LEU A 257 14.23 -7.42 -2.22
C LEU A 257 15.53 -8.21 -2.44
N THR A 258 16.42 -8.25 -1.43
CA THR A 258 17.69 -8.99 -1.52
C THR A 258 17.47 -10.52 -1.49
N ALA A 259 16.48 -11.01 -0.76
CA ALA A 259 16.14 -12.45 -0.76
C ALA A 259 15.65 -12.94 -2.14
N GLY A 260 15.03 -12.06 -2.95
CA GLY A 260 14.64 -12.36 -4.33
C GLY A 260 15.76 -12.20 -5.38
N ALA A 261 16.81 -11.42 -5.07
CA ALA A 261 17.88 -11.08 -6.02
C ALA A 261 19.11 -12.01 -5.94
N VAL A 262 19.23 -12.86 -4.93
CA VAL A 262 20.42 -13.73 -4.70
C VAL A 262 20.33 -15.06 -5.47
N LYS A 263 19.58 -15.16 -6.57
CA LYS A 263 19.66 -16.24 -7.55
C LYS A 263 20.09 -15.69 -8.91
N GLY A 264 21.29 -15.17 -8.98
CA GLY A 264 22.03 -14.88 -10.19
C GLY A 264 23.46 -15.33 -10.02
#